data_2a0286b4c3d65fbfa29adf0b36c9faf7
#
_entry.id   2a0286b4c3d65fbfa29adf0b36c9faf7
#
_cell.length_a   1.000
_cell.length_b   1.000
_cell.length_c   1.000
_cell.angle_alpha   90.00
_cell.angle_beta   90.00
_cell.angle_gamma   90.00
#
_symmetry.space_group_name_H-M   'P 1'
#
loop_
_entity.id
_entity.type
_entity.pdbx_description
1 polymer ?
#
loop_
_entity_poly.entity_id
_entity_poly.type
_entity_poly.pdbx_seq_one_letter_code
_entity_poly.pdbx_strand_id
1 'polypeptide(L)'
;MNKYYKPTLIWCFCFAIILGSAYNVFLTFDFKNNPDCKTYISIANGTFENQSLVRRYRILVPFAAKAIALPIEKVYSKLWPNRISNDDGPIRLGFLLVNLMLMSFVGLLIFYLGKAYQLSNIVSLIITIATLTAGRWPSIIAGAPLTDSLYLLMITCTLYAIKTENNKLLILVAIFGLLSKEAYLMLIPYLFIFARFNKFKLAFFVLIGFGLLWLTRHYIDLTASNVSMIESVKIDAAHFDNIKESMLRIANPRGIGELFTVFGFFSFIYLIGFLGGKENIKIWFKEVDLKILLLLPIALAHALLSTEVGRMLYLFAAPLAIIMGLIIQKHPFFKFLQNS
;
A
#
# COMPACT_ATOMS: atom_id res chain seq x y z
N MET A 1 17.41 23.76 15.22
CA MET A 1 17.33 22.81 14.08
C MET A 1 16.08 23.11 13.26
N ASN A 2 16.22 23.32 11.94
CA ASN A 2 15.10 23.70 11.06
C ASN A 2 14.00 22.62 11.14
N LYS A 3 12.73 23.04 11.29
CA LYS A 3 11.53 22.18 11.47
C LYS A 3 11.39 21.08 10.38
N TYR A 4 11.94 21.32 9.21
CA TYR A 4 11.86 20.40 8.06
C TYR A 4 13.00 19.38 7.99
N TYR A 5 14.07 19.54 8.75
CA TYR A 5 15.23 18.66 8.67
C TYR A 5 14.93 17.22 9.11
N LYS A 6 14.18 17.04 10.20
CA LYS A 6 13.85 15.73 10.73
C LYS A 6 12.97 14.87 9.80
N PRO A 7 11.85 15.38 9.23
CA PRO A 7 11.06 14.63 8.25
C PRO A 7 11.84 14.21 7.02
N THR A 8 12.68 15.11 6.47
CA THR A 8 13.50 14.80 5.30
C THR A 8 14.49 13.69 5.57
N LEU A 9 15.17 13.71 6.73
CA LEU A 9 16.10 12.63 7.11
C LEU A 9 15.39 11.27 7.24
N ILE A 10 14.22 11.23 7.87
CA ILE A 10 13.45 10.00 8.00
C ILE A 10 13.02 9.50 6.62
N TRP A 11 12.58 10.39 5.75
CA TRP A 11 12.20 10.01 4.38
C TRP A 11 13.40 9.47 3.58
N CYS A 12 14.56 10.13 3.62
CA CYS A 12 15.79 9.66 2.99
C CYS A 12 16.22 8.29 3.54
N PHE A 13 16.09 8.08 4.85
CA PHE A 13 16.37 6.81 5.49
C PHE A 13 15.42 5.71 5.00
N CYS A 14 14.11 5.99 4.91
CA CYS A 14 13.13 5.06 4.35
C CYS A 14 13.45 4.69 2.89
N PHE A 15 13.84 5.70 2.08
CA PHE A 15 14.25 5.49 0.71
C PHE A 15 15.50 4.59 0.60
N ALA A 16 16.52 4.87 1.40
CA ALA A 16 17.76 4.09 1.40
C ALA A 16 17.55 2.62 1.80
N ILE A 17 16.71 2.37 2.82
CA ILE A 17 16.45 1.01 3.32
C ILE A 17 15.81 0.14 2.23
N ILE A 18 14.81 0.66 1.51
CA ILE A 18 14.08 -0.16 0.54
C ILE A 18 14.77 -0.23 -0.83
N LEU A 19 15.65 0.73 -1.14
CA LEU A 19 16.28 0.85 -2.47
C LEU A 19 16.98 -0.43 -2.91
N GLY A 20 17.81 -1.03 -2.07
CA GLY A 20 18.60 -2.20 -2.44
C GLY A 20 17.74 -3.40 -2.81
N SER A 21 16.74 -3.72 -1.99
CA SER A 21 15.84 -4.85 -2.25
C SER A 21 14.91 -4.59 -3.44
N ALA A 22 14.39 -3.38 -3.60
CA ALA A 22 13.58 -2.99 -4.74
C ALA A 22 14.37 -3.01 -6.05
N TYR A 23 15.63 -2.54 -6.02
CA TYR A 23 16.52 -2.59 -7.18
C TYR A 23 16.84 -4.04 -7.59
N ASN A 24 17.04 -4.95 -6.62
CA ASN A 24 17.20 -6.37 -6.92
C ASN A 24 15.96 -6.94 -7.62
N VAL A 25 14.76 -6.63 -7.15
CA VAL A 25 13.49 -7.00 -7.81
C VAL A 25 13.43 -6.42 -9.23
N PHE A 26 13.73 -5.14 -9.41
CA PHE A 26 13.80 -4.49 -10.72
C PHE A 26 14.71 -5.26 -11.71
N LEU A 27 15.82 -5.82 -11.23
CA LEU A 27 16.77 -6.57 -12.06
C LEU A 27 16.33 -8.01 -12.35
N THR A 28 15.70 -8.69 -11.38
CA THR A 28 15.52 -10.15 -11.39
C THR A 28 14.07 -10.60 -11.58
N PHE A 29 13.10 -9.72 -11.32
CA PHE A 29 11.69 -10.09 -11.38
C PHE A 29 11.22 -10.35 -12.82
N ASP A 30 10.56 -11.46 -13.02
CA ASP A 30 9.98 -11.84 -14.32
C ASP A 30 8.67 -11.09 -14.58
N PHE A 31 8.81 -9.81 -14.95
CA PHE A 31 7.67 -8.96 -15.25
C PHE A 31 6.95 -9.36 -16.54
N LYS A 32 7.65 -10.03 -17.47
CA LYS A 32 7.09 -10.46 -18.77
C LYS A 32 6.02 -11.54 -18.62
N ASN A 33 6.08 -12.34 -17.56
CA ASN A 33 5.06 -13.36 -17.26
C ASN A 33 4.05 -12.92 -16.22
N ASN A 34 4.22 -11.73 -15.62
CA ASN A 34 3.26 -11.18 -14.66
C ASN A 34 2.18 -10.34 -15.37
N PRO A 35 0.87 -10.73 -15.30
CA PRO A 35 -0.21 -10.03 -15.99
C PRO A 35 -0.41 -8.59 -15.50
N ASP A 36 -0.17 -8.32 -14.19
CA ASP A 36 -0.29 -6.99 -13.62
C ASP A 36 0.75 -6.05 -14.23
N CYS A 37 2.02 -6.50 -14.26
CA CYS A 37 3.13 -5.71 -14.79
C CYS A 37 2.95 -5.41 -16.27
N LYS A 38 2.54 -6.40 -17.08
CA LYS A 38 2.23 -6.19 -18.51
C LYS A 38 1.18 -5.11 -18.69
N THR A 39 0.07 -5.23 -17.95
CA THR A 39 -1.03 -4.26 -18.04
C THR A 39 -0.55 -2.85 -17.70
N TYR A 40 0.18 -2.65 -16.61
CA TYR A 40 0.60 -1.31 -16.19
C TYR A 40 1.67 -0.70 -17.10
N ILE A 41 2.56 -1.51 -17.67
CA ILE A 41 3.50 -1.05 -18.71
C ILE A 41 2.73 -0.61 -19.97
N SER A 42 1.75 -1.39 -20.42
CA SER A 42 0.90 -1.01 -21.55
C SER A 42 0.15 0.28 -21.31
N ILE A 43 -0.44 0.46 -20.11
CA ILE A 43 -1.13 1.70 -19.71
C ILE A 43 -0.16 2.88 -19.73
N ALA A 44 1.07 2.72 -19.23
CA ALA A 44 2.10 3.76 -19.26
C ALA A 44 2.45 4.18 -20.71
N ASN A 45 2.35 3.25 -21.65
CA ASN A 45 2.51 3.52 -23.10
C ASN A 45 1.25 4.05 -23.78
N GLY A 46 0.15 4.27 -23.05
CA GLY A 46 -1.12 4.74 -23.59
C GLY A 46 -1.95 3.65 -24.30
N THR A 47 -1.60 2.37 -24.16
CA THR A 47 -2.31 1.25 -24.76
C THR A 47 -3.31 0.67 -23.77
N PHE A 48 -4.60 1.02 -23.95
CA PHE A 48 -5.69 0.57 -23.08
C PHE A 48 -6.45 -0.62 -23.64
N GLU A 49 -6.32 -0.88 -24.95
CA GLU A 49 -6.96 -1.99 -25.63
C GLU A 49 -6.47 -3.33 -25.08
N ASN A 50 -7.40 -4.29 -24.98
CA ASN A 50 -7.11 -5.66 -24.50
C ASN A 50 -6.50 -5.74 -23.08
N GLN A 51 -6.56 -4.64 -22.31
CA GLN A 51 -6.10 -4.66 -20.92
C GLN A 51 -7.23 -5.12 -19.99
N SER A 52 -6.84 -5.77 -18.88
CA SER A 52 -7.77 -6.19 -17.83
C SER A 52 -8.59 -5.01 -17.32
N LEU A 53 -9.93 -5.13 -17.35
CA LEU A 53 -10.86 -4.09 -16.91
C LEU A 53 -10.64 -3.64 -15.48
N VAL A 54 -10.26 -4.57 -14.59
CA VAL A 54 -9.97 -4.28 -13.17
C VAL A 54 -8.74 -3.38 -13.00
N ARG A 55 -7.80 -3.37 -13.97
CA ARG A 55 -6.50 -2.71 -13.84
C ARG A 55 -6.37 -1.46 -14.69
N ARG A 56 -7.05 -1.39 -15.84
CA ARG A 56 -6.81 -0.35 -16.86
C ARG A 56 -7.14 1.07 -16.41
N TYR A 57 -7.94 1.23 -15.36
CA TYR A 57 -8.28 2.55 -14.82
C TYR A 57 -7.31 3.08 -13.76
N ARG A 58 -6.30 2.30 -13.36
CA ARG A 58 -5.27 2.70 -12.37
C ARG A 58 -4.13 3.44 -13.04
N ILE A 59 -4.40 4.62 -13.56
CA ILE A 59 -3.51 5.36 -14.47
C ILE A 59 -2.45 6.20 -13.74
N LEU A 60 -2.66 6.55 -12.46
CA LEU A 60 -1.82 7.55 -11.77
C LEU A 60 -0.34 7.13 -11.69
N VAL A 61 -0.06 5.91 -11.23
CA VAL A 61 1.32 5.40 -11.14
C VAL A 61 1.92 5.14 -12.52
N PRO A 62 1.23 4.48 -13.47
CA PRO A 62 1.72 4.32 -14.85
C PRO A 62 2.09 5.63 -15.53
N PHE A 63 1.25 6.67 -15.45
CA PHE A 63 1.55 7.95 -16.07
C PHE A 63 2.67 8.70 -15.36
N ALA A 64 2.75 8.64 -14.03
CA ALA A 64 3.89 9.18 -13.29
C ALA A 64 5.20 8.47 -13.68
N ALA A 65 5.16 7.14 -13.83
CA ALA A 65 6.29 6.35 -14.30
C ALA A 65 6.72 6.73 -15.71
N LYS A 66 5.77 6.93 -16.65
CA LYS A 66 6.06 7.41 -18.01
C LYS A 66 6.66 8.82 -17.99
N ALA A 67 6.09 9.74 -17.19
CA ALA A 67 6.62 11.10 -17.09
C ALA A 67 8.09 11.12 -16.60
N ILE A 68 8.47 10.24 -15.67
CA ILE A 68 9.86 10.07 -15.22
C ILE A 68 10.70 9.38 -16.29
N ALA A 69 10.15 8.41 -17.01
CA ALA A 69 10.86 7.67 -18.05
C ALA A 69 11.29 8.54 -19.23
N LEU A 70 10.44 9.48 -19.66
CA LEU A 70 10.68 10.33 -20.83
C LEU A 70 12.05 11.01 -20.84
N PRO A 71 12.50 11.75 -19.81
CA PRO A 71 13.80 12.41 -19.82
C PRO A 71 14.98 11.44 -19.76
N ILE A 72 14.77 10.21 -19.23
CA ILE A 72 15.87 9.25 -19.05
C ILE A 72 15.99 8.26 -20.21
N GLU A 73 15.03 8.16 -21.13
CA GLU A 73 15.07 7.26 -22.29
C GLU A 73 16.38 7.38 -23.08
N LYS A 74 16.83 8.62 -23.34
CA LYS A 74 18.07 8.90 -24.08
C LYS A 74 19.34 8.50 -23.33
N VAL A 75 19.29 8.49 -22.00
CA VAL A 75 20.44 8.18 -21.13
C VAL A 75 20.46 6.68 -20.80
N TYR A 76 19.27 6.07 -20.69
CA TYR A 76 19.12 4.66 -20.33
C TYR A 76 19.90 3.74 -21.25
N SER A 77 19.84 3.97 -22.56
CA SER A 77 20.56 3.18 -23.55
C SER A 77 22.07 3.19 -23.36
N LYS A 78 22.63 4.30 -22.85
CA LYS A 78 24.05 4.43 -22.55
C LYS A 78 24.43 3.74 -21.25
N LEU A 79 23.55 3.76 -20.24
CA LEU A 79 23.80 3.17 -18.93
C LEU A 79 23.61 1.64 -18.93
N TRP A 80 22.69 1.12 -19.75
CA TRP A 80 22.37 -0.31 -19.84
C TRP A 80 22.37 -0.82 -21.29
N PRO A 81 23.51 -0.76 -22.01
CA PRO A 81 23.57 -1.08 -23.45
C PRO A 81 23.09 -2.49 -23.80
N ASN A 82 23.30 -3.46 -22.90
CA ASN A 82 22.93 -4.86 -23.14
C ASN A 82 21.44 -5.20 -22.86
N ARG A 83 20.63 -4.21 -22.47
CA ARG A 83 19.21 -4.40 -22.12
C ARG A 83 18.24 -3.67 -23.07
N ILE A 84 18.75 -3.16 -24.20
CA ILE A 84 18.05 -2.18 -25.04
C ILE A 84 16.98 -2.78 -25.94
N SER A 85 17.10 -4.03 -26.35
CA SER A 85 16.38 -4.41 -27.57
C SER A 85 14.91 -4.81 -27.42
N ASN A 86 14.43 -5.19 -26.24
CA ASN A 86 13.02 -5.60 -26.05
C ASN A 86 12.51 -5.41 -24.60
N ASP A 87 13.11 -4.52 -23.88
CA ASP A 87 12.85 -4.39 -22.45
C ASP A 87 12.31 -2.97 -22.22
N ASP A 88 11.07 -2.81 -21.80
CA ASP A 88 10.48 -1.53 -21.41
C ASP A 88 11.28 -0.84 -20.27
N GLY A 89 12.60 -0.92 -20.37
CA GLY A 89 13.58 -0.56 -19.36
C GLY A 89 13.40 0.84 -18.78
N PRO A 90 13.27 1.91 -19.62
CA PRO A 90 13.00 3.27 -19.14
C PRO A 90 11.72 3.39 -18.34
N ILE A 91 10.63 2.76 -18.82
CA ILE A 91 9.33 2.75 -18.12
C ILE A 91 9.43 1.97 -16.81
N ARG A 92 10.08 0.82 -16.82
CA ARG A 92 10.32 0.03 -15.61
C ARG A 92 11.14 0.81 -14.56
N LEU A 93 12.17 1.54 -15.00
CA LEU A 93 12.93 2.43 -14.12
C LEU A 93 12.06 3.57 -13.58
N GLY A 94 11.16 4.12 -14.42
CA GLY A 94 10.15 5.07 -13.98
C GLY A 94 9.25 4.51 -12.86
N PHE A 95 8.74 3.28 -13.02
CA PHE A 95 7.99 2.58 -11.96
C PHE A 95 8.80 2.38 -10.70
N LEU A 96 10.06 1.93 -10.82
CA LEU A 96 10.94 1.78 -9.65
C LEU A 96 11.05 3.10 -8.88
N LEU A 97 11.34 4.21 -9.55
CA LEU A 97 11.52 5.51 -8.90
C LEU A 97 10.23 6.01 -8.26
N VAL A 98 9.08 5.94 -8.97
CA VAL A 98 7.78 6.34 -8.42
C VAL A 98 7.43 5.50 -7.20
N ASN A 99 7.54 4.17 -7.31
CA ASN A 99 7.17 3.27 -6.23
C ASN A 99 8.10 3.41 -5.01
N LEU A 100 9.41 3.61 -5.23
CA LEU A 100 10.36 3.92 -4.14
C LEU A 100 9.98 5.20 -3.40
N MET A 101 9.63 6.26 -4.13
CA MET A 101 9.17 7.51 -3.52
C MET A 101 7.90 7.30 -2.69
N LEU A 102 6.87 6.64 -3.25
CA LEU A 102 5.61 6.35 -2.57
C LEU A 102 5.81 5.49 -1.31
N MET A 103 6.62 4.42 -1.41
CA MET A 103 6.94 3.55 -0.28
C MET A 103 7.75 4.27 0.80
N SER A 104 8.64 5.20 0.42
CA SER A 104 9.37 6.03 1.38
C SER A 104 8.44 6.97 2.15
N PHE A 105 7.40 7.51 1.48
CA PHE A 105 6.34 8.27 2.15
C PHE A 105 5.48 7.39 3.07
N VAL A 106 5.20 6.14 2.69
CA VAL A 106 4.54 5.17 3.59
C VAL A 106 5.37 4.99 4.86
N GLY A 107 6.68 4.75 4.74
CA GLY A 107 7.58 4.61 5.88
C GLY A 107 7.60 5.86 6.78
N LEU A 108 7.71 7.05 6.17
CA LEU A 108 7.64 8.32 6.88
C LEU A 108 6.34 8.47 7.68
N LEU A 109 5.20 8.17 7.05
CA LEU A 109 3.90 8.27 7.69
C LEU A 109 3.72 7.23 8.81
N ILE A 110 4.23 6.01 8.65
CA ILE A 110 4.22 4.97 9.70
C ILE A 110 5.03 5.42 10.91
N PHE A 111 6.21 6.04 10.71
CA PHE A 111 6.99 6.61 11.79
C PHE A 111 6.18 7.67 12.57
N TYR A 112 5.58 8.63 11.86
CA TYR A 112 4.78 9.67 12.51
C TYR A 112 3.45 9.16 13.07
N LEU A 113 2.87 8.13 12.47
CA LEU A 113 1.71 7.44 13.02
C LEU A 113 2.07 6.76 14.34
N GLY A 114 3.23 6.10 14.43
CA GLY A 114 3.76 5.58 15.70
C GLY A 114 3.86 6.68 16.75
N LYS A 115 4.38 7.87 16.40
CA LYS A 115 4.41 9.02 17.31
C LYS A 115 3.03 9.49 17.74
N ALA A 116 2.04 9.48 16.82
CA ALA A 116 0.65 9.82 17.14
C ALA A 116 -0.02 8.80 18.08
N TYR A 117 0.47 7.55 18.09
CA TYR A 117 0.10 6.51 19.07
C TYR A 117 1.03 6.47 20.30
N GLN A 118 1.83 7.54 20.53
CA GLN A 118 2.71 7.71 21.69
C GLN A 118 3.81 6.63 21.80
N LEU A 119 4.16 5.99 20.69
CA LEU A 119 5.29 5.08 20.66
C LEU A 119 6.61 5.85 20.79
N SER A 120 7.62 5.24 21.42
CA SER A 120 8.98 5.79 21.49
C SER A 120 9.56 5.98 20.09
N ASN A 121 10.62 6.78 19.93
CA ASN A 121 11.28 6.97 18.64
C ASN A 121 11.85 5.64 18.11
N ILE A 122 12.41 4.83 19.00
CA ILE A 122 13.00 3.53 18.66
C ILE A 122 11.92 2.57 18.16
N VAL A 123 10.81 2.44 18.89
CA VAL A 123 9.70 1.57 18.49
C VAL A 123 9.09 2.05 17.17
N SER A 124 8.88 3.36 16.99
CA SER A 124 8.40 3.94 15.74
C SER A 124 9.34 3.63 14.56
N LEU A 125 10.66 3.64 14.80
CA LEU A 125 11.65 3.27 13.79
C LEU A 125 11.62 1.76 13.49
N ILE A 126 11.51 0.91 14.50
CA ILE A 126 11.43 -0.55 14.34
C ILE A 126 10.22 -0.93 13.47
N ILE A 127 9.03 -0.39 13.74
CA ILE A 127 7.84 -0.71 12.93
C ILE A 127 7.94 -0.15 11.52
N THR A 128 8.64 0.98 11.32
CA THR A 128 8.94 1.53 10.00
C THR A 128 9.86 0.59 9.22
N ILE A 129 10.96 0.15 9.83
CA ILE A 129 11.89 -0.82 9.22
C ILE A 129 11.13 -2.12 8.91
N ALA A 130 10.38 -2.67 9.87
CA ALA A 130 9.61 -3.88 9.67
C ALA A 130 8.66 -3.76 8.47
N THR A 131 7.99 -2.62 8.30
CA THR A 131 7.09 -2.40 7.17
C THR A 131 7.84 -2.34 5.84
N LEU A 132 9.01 -1.70 5.79
CA LEU A 132 9.71 -1.48 4.52
C LEU A 132 10.63 -2.63 4.11
N THR A 133 11.03 -3.51 5.04
CA THR A 133 12.06 -4.54 4.76
C THR A 133 11.60 -5.96 5.02
N ALA A 134 10.55 -6.14 5.85
CA ALA A 134 10.11 -7.46 6.24
C ALA A 134 9.25 -8.10 5.14
N GLY A 135 9.52 -9.37 4.90
CA GLY A 135 8.80 -10.12 3.88
C GLY A 135 9.18 -9.75 2.44
N ARG A 136 8.43 -10.29 1.49
CA ARG A 136 8.70 -10.08 0.05
C ARG A 136 7.94 -8.90 -0.55
N TRP A 137 6.83 -8.50 0.07
CA TRP A 137 5.89 -7.56 -0.55
C TRP A 137 6.42 -6.13 -0.68
N PRO A 138 7.11 -5.54 0.33
CA PRO A 138 7.69 -4.21 0.17
C PRO A 138 8.62 -4.11 -1.03
N SER A 139 9.49 -5.10 -1.21
CA SER A 139 10.46 -5.14 -2.31
C SER A 139 9.77 -5.29 -3.67
N ILE A 140 8.77 -6.18 -3.76
CA ILE A 140 8.00 -6.41 -5.00
C ILE A 140 7.19 -5.16 -5.36
N ILE A 141 6.48 -4.57 -4.40
CA ILE A 141 5.65 -3.38 -4.64
C ILE A 141 6.52 -2.18 -5.05
N ALA A 142 7.71 -2.05 -4.48
CA ALA A 142 8.63 -0.97 -4.82
C ALA A 142 9.40 -1.23 -6.12
N GLY A 143 9.77 -2.48 -6.42
CA GLY A 143 10.68 -2.81 -7.54
C GLY A 143 10.00 -3.24 -8.83
N ALA A 144 8.76 -3.75 -8.78
CA ALA A 144 8.03 -4.19 -9.95
C ALA A 144 7.08 -3.08 -10.49
N PRO A 145 6.69 -3.14 -11.77
CA PRO A 145 5.69 -2.26 -12.36
C PRO A 145 4.27 -2.52 -11.80
N LEU A 146 4.03 -2.07 -10.57
CA LEU A 146 2.77 -2.23 -9.85
C LEU A 146 2.23 -0.87 -9.38
N THR A 147 0.96 -0.83 -9.00
CA THR A 147 0.27 0.39 -8.53
C THR A 147 -0.07 0.35 -7.03
N ASP A 148 0.26 -0.74 -6.35
CA ASP A 148 -0.12 -0.99 -4.95
C ASP A 148 0.54 -0.04 -3.96
N SER A 149 1.71 0.53 -4.29
CA SER A 149 2.40 1.53 -3.49
C SER A 149 1.53 2.77 -3.22
N LEU A 150 0.82 3.25 -4.24
CA LEU A 150 -0.10 4.39 -4.10
C LEU A 150 -1.29 4.03 -3.21
N TYR A 151 -1.86 2.84 -3.38
CA TYR A 151 -2.99 2.41 -2.55
C TYR A 151 -2.59 2.22 -1.09
N LEU A 152 -1.46 1.59 -0.81
CA LEU A 152 -0.89 1.48 0.54
C LEU A 152 -0.64 2.86 1.16
N LEU A 153 -0.13 3.82 0.37
CA LEU A 153 0.04 5.21 0.81
C LEU A 153 -1.32 5.83 1.17
N MET A 154 -2.36 5.66 0.36
CA MET A 154 -3.70 6.22 0.63
C MET A 154 -4.32 5.62 1.89
N ILE A 155 -4.19 4.32 2.15
CA ILE A 155 -4.63 3.68 3.40
C ILE A 155 -3.87 4.26 4.60
N THR A 156 -2.55 4.38 4.49
CA THR A 156 -1.69 4.93 5.55
C THR A 156 -2.03 6.40 5.84
N CYS A 157 -2.21 7.21 4.78
CA CYS A 157 -2.68 8.59 4.88
C CYS A 157 -4.04 8.69 5.57
N THR A 158 -4.97 7.78 5.25
CA THR A 158 -6.31 7.75 5.84
C THR A 158 -6.23 7.55 7.35
N LEU A 159 -5.51 6.53 7.81
CA LEU A 159 -5.35 6.26 9.23
C LEU A 159 -4.62 7.43 9.94
N TYR A 160 -3.58 7.97 9.32
CA TYR A 160 -2.83 9.12 9.87
C TYR A 160 -3.70 10.38 9.95
N ALA A 161 -4.45 10.69 8.89
CA ALA A 161 -5.35 11.85 8.85
C ALA A 161 -6.44 11.78 9.94
N ILE A 162 -7.04 10.60 10.13
CA ILE A 162 -8.05 10.36 11.16
C ILE A 162 -7.44 10.43 12.57
N LYS A 163 -6.23 9.85 12.77
CA LYS A 163 -5.58 9.85 14.09
C LYS A 163 -5.13 11.25 14.51
N THR A 164 -4.63 12.05 13.57
CA THR A 164 -4.10 13.41 13.83
C THR A 164 -5.10 14.51 13.55
N GLU A 165 -6.32 14.17 13.14
CA GLU A 165 -7.39 15.13 12.77
C GLU A 165 -6.95 16.11 11.66
N ASN A 166 -6.10 15.63 10.74
CA ASN A 166 -5.56 16.45 9.66
C ASN A 166 -6.57 16.56 8.50
N ASN A 167 -7.34 17.65 8.50
CA ASN A 167 -8.38 17.89 7.50
C ASN A 167 -7.86 18.00 6.06
N LYS A 168 -6.66 18.56 5.85
CA LYS A 168 -6.09 18.69 4.50
C LYS A 168 -5.78 17.31 3.90
N LEU A 169 -5.16 16.45 4.70
CA LEU A 169 -4.85 15.09 4.27
C LEU A 169 -6.13 14.26 4.10
N LEU A 170 -7.14 14.50 4.94
CA LEU A 170 -8.45 13.86 4.82
C LEU A 170 -9.15 14.20 3.49
N ILE A 171 -9.11 15.47 3.07
CA ILE A 171 -9.62 15.91 1.77
C ILE A 171 -8.86 15.23 0.63
N LEU A 172 -7.53 15.18 0.73
CA LEU A 172 -6.70 14.51 -0.28
C LEU A 172 -7.09 13.04 -0.46
N VAL A 173 -7.21 12.28 0.62
CA VAL A 173 -7.57 10.86 0.54
C VAL A 173 -9.02 10.64 0.13
N ALA A 174 -9.94 11.55 0.45
CA ALA A 174 -11.33 11.49 0.00
C ALA A 174 -11.44 11.66 -1.53
N ILE A 175 -10.61 12.52 -2.13
CA ILE A 175 -10.60 12.79 -3.57
C ILE A 175 -9.83 11.69 -4.34
N PHE A 176 -8.59 11.38 -3.91
CA PHE A 176 -7.66 10.55 -4.67
C PHE A 176 -7.65 9.07 -4.27
N GLY A 177 -8.28 8.70 -3.16
CA GLY A 177 -8.29 7.32 -2.68
C GLY A 177 -8.86 6.34 -3.71
N LEU A 178 -10.00 6.67 -4.30
CA LEU A 178 -10.67 5.85 -5.33
C LEU A 178 -9.83 5.72 -6.62
N LEU A 179 -9.07 6.76 -6.98
CA LEU A 179 -8.18 6.73 -8.14
C LEU A 179 -6.94 5.88 -7.91
N SER A 180 -6.56 5.63 -6.65
CA SER A 180 -5.45 4.73 -6.35
C SER A 180 -5.80 3.26 -6.57
N LYS A 181 -7.00 2.87 -6.19
CA LYS A 181 -7.58 1.53 -6.41
C LYS A 181 -9.07 1.57 -6.07
N GLU A 182 -9.91 0.92 -6.86
CA GLU A 182 -11.37 0.87 -6.66
C GLU A 182 -11.75 0.31 -5.28
N ALA A 183 -10.96 -0.62 -4.78
CA ALA A 183 -11.13 -1.20 -3.45
C ALA A 183 -11.07 -0.19 -2.29
N TYR A 184 -10.60 1.05 -2.55
CA TYR A 184 -10.69 2.15 -1.59
C TYR A 184 -12.14 2.49 -1.20
N LEU A 185 -13.11 2.07 -2.01
CA LEU A 185 -14.54 2.15 -1.69
C LEU A 185 -14.87 1.56 -0.31
N MET A 186 -14.19 0.48 0.09
CA MET A 186 -14.38 -0.15 1.41
C MET A 186 -13.95 0.76 2.58
N LEU A 187 -13.11 1.76 2.32
CA LEU A 187 -12.65 2.72 3.33
C LEU A 187 -13.56 3.96 3.46
N ILE A 188 -14.49 4.17 2.54
CA ILE A 188 -15.40 5.31 2.60
C ILE A 188 -16.28 5.29 3.85
N PRO A 189 -16.95 4.18 4.23
CA PRO A 189 -17.67 4.10 5.49
C PRO A 189 -16.78 4.40 6.71
N TYR A 190 -15.56 3.89 6.70
CA TYR A 190 -14.57 4.14 7.75
C TYR A 190 -14.23 5.63 7.89
N LEU A 191 -14.07 6.36 6.76
CA LEU A 191 -13.89 7.82 6.77
C LEU A 191 -15.09 8.52 7.42
N PHE A 192 -16.32 8.14 7.06
CA PHE A 192 -17.52 8.75 7.62
C PHE A 192 -17.71 8.48 9.11
N ILE A 193 -17.28 7.31 9.60
CA ILE A 193 -17.40 6.96 11.03
C ILE A 193 -16.39 7.76 11.86
N PHE A 194 -15.11 7.80 11.45
CA PHE A 194 -14.03 8.26 12.31
C PHE A 194 -13.50 9.66 12.02
N ALA A 195 -13.74 10.22 10.84
CA ALA A 195 -13.26 11.56 10.55
C ALA A 195 -14.02 12.60 11.39
N ARG A 196 -13.27 13.37 12.20
CA ARG A 196 -13.76 14.58 12.87
C ARG A 196 -13.79 15.75 11.91
N PHE A 197 -14.59 15.61 10.87
CA PHE A 197 -14.74 16.58 9.80
C PHE A 197 -16.23 16.73 9.47
N ASN A 198 -16.64 17.88 8.97
CA ASN A 198 -18.03 18.11 8.58
C ASN A 198 -18.45 17.07 7.53
N LYS A 199 -19.48 16.28 7.82
CA LYS A 199 -19.91 15.14 7.00
C LYS A 199 -20.39 15.53 5.61
N PHE A 200 -21.06 16.71 5.50
CA PHE A 200 -21.47 17.22 4.18
C PHE A 200 -20.27 17.63 3.32
N LYS A 201 -19.28 18.30 3.91
CA LYS A 201 -18.03 18.61 3.19
C LYS A 201 -17.28 17.33 2.81
N LEU A 202 -17.22 16.34 3.71
CA LEU A 202 -16.60 15.05 3.40
C LEU A 202 -17.31 14.36 2.24
N ALA A 203 -18.65 14.29 2.27
CA ALA A 203 -19.46 13.74 1.19
C ALA A 203 -19.19 14.45 -0.15
N PHE A 204 -19.11 15.79 -0.14
CA PHE A 204 -18.76 16.56 -1.32
C PHE A 204 -17.40 16.16 -1.92
N PHE A 205 -16.34 16.02 -1.10
CA PHE A 205 -15.02 15.61 -1.58
C PHE A 205 -15.00 14.16 -2.06
N VAL A 206 -15.74 13.27 -1.40
CA VAL A 206 -15.92 11.88 -1.87
C VAL A 206 -16.64 11.86 -3.22
N LEU A 207 -17.68 12.68 -3.41
CA LEU A 207 -18.37 12.81 -4.70
C LEU A 207 -17.45 13.34 -5.80
N ILE A 208 -16.55 14.29 -5.49
CA ILE A 208 -15.50 14.71 -6.43
C ILE A 208 -14.62 13.50 -6.82
N GLY A 209 -14.20 12.68 -5.85
CA GLY A 209 -13.43 11.47 -6.11
C GLY A 209 -14.15 10.48 -7.01
N PHE A 210 -15.44 10.25 -6.78
CA PHE A 210 -16.28 9.45 -7.68
C PHE A 210 -16.41 10.06 -9.09
N GLY A 211 -16.59 11.36 -9.18
CA GLY A 211 -16.65 12.08 -10.46
C GLY A 211 -15.35 11.92 -11.25
N LEU A 212 -14.20 12.07 -10.59
CA LEU A 212 -12.89 11.87 -11.23
C LEU A 212 -12.69 10.42 -11.67
N LEU A 213 -13.07 9.44 -10.85
CA LEU A 213 -13.01 8.03 -11.24
C LEU A 213 -13.91 7.74 -12.44
N TRP A 214 -15.15 8.27 -12.42
CA TRP A 214 -16.09 8.12 -13.52
C TRP A 214 -15.57 8.76 -14.82
N LEU A 215 -15.04 9.99 -14.76
CA LEU A 215 -14.43 10.67 -15.89
C LEU A 215 -13.24 9.88 -16.46
N THR A 216 -12.38 9.36 -15.59
CA THR A 216 -11.23 8.54 -15.99
C THR A 216 -11.69 7.27 -16.70
N ARG A 217 -12.68 6.55 -16.15
CA ARG A 217 -13.26 5.36 -16.79
C ARG A 217 -13.90 5.68 -18.12
N HIS A 218 -14.74 6.71 -18.15
CA HIS A 218 -15.45 7.12 -19.37
C HIS A 218 -14.47 7.50 -20.50
N TYR A 219 -13.45 8.30 -20.21
CA TYR A 219 -12.43 8.68 -21.18
C TYR A 219 -11.64 7.48 -21.72
N ILE A 220 -11.24 6.57 -20.86
CA ILE A 220 -10.52 5.36 -21.26
C ILE A 220 -11.41 4.43 -22.08
N ASP A 221 -12.69 4.28 -21.74
CA ASP A 221 -13.62 3.43 -22.45
C ASP A 221 -13.95 3.99 -23.86
N LEU A 222 -13.98 5.31 -24.02
CA LEU A 222 -14.10 5.94 -25.33
C LEU A 222 -12.89 5.67 -26.25
N THR A 223 -11.69 5.60 -25.66
CA THR A 223 -10.45 5.35 -26.42
C THR A 223 -10.22 3.86 -26.68
N ALA A 224 -10.68 2.98 -25.80
CA ALA A 224 -10.45 1.53 -25.83
C ALA A 224 -11.61 0.72 -26.43
N SER A 225 -12.43 1.29 -27.24
CA SER A 225 -13.54 0.84 -28.12
C SER A 225 -14.32 -0.48 -27.85
N ASN A 226 -14.00 -1.31 -26.84
CA ASN A 226 -14.50 -2.69 -26.79
C ASN A 226 -15.21 -3.16 -25.51
N VAL A 227 -15.38 -2.32 -24.46
CA VAL A 227 -16.03 -2.83 -23.23
C VAL A 227 -16.83 -1.76 -22.51
N SER A 228 -18.09 -2.07 -22.22
CA SER A 228 -18.98 -1.19 -21.49
C SER A 228 -18.64 -1.09 -19.99
N MET A 229 -18.96 0.06 -19.38
CA MET A 229 -18.83 0.29 -17.93
C MET A 229 -19.59 -0.78 -17.10
N ILE A 230 -20.69 -1.31 -17.63
CA ILE A 230 -21.51 -2.38 -17.00
C ILE A 230 -20.70 -3.68 -16.91
N GLU A 231 -19.92 -4.03 -17.92
CA GLU A 231 -19.10 -5.23 -17.91
C GLU A 231 -17.94 -5.10 -16.91
N SER A 232 -17.36 -3.90 -16.73
CA SER A 232 -16.34 -3.69 -15.71
C SER A 232 -16.88 -3.91 -14.29
N VAL A 233 -18.12 -3.47 -14.01
CA VAL A 233 -18.78 -3.70 -12.72
C VAL A 233 -19.08 -5.18 -12.50
N LYS A 234 -19.49 -5.93 -13.52
CA LYS A 234 -19.71 -7.38 -13.43
C LYS A 234 -18.41 -8.13 -13.11
N ILE A 235 -17.29 -7.72 -13.73
CA ILE A 235 -15.98 -8.34 -13.46
C ILE A 235 -15.50 -8.01 -12.04
N ASP A 236 -15.72 -6.77 -11.56
CA ASP A 236 -15.42 -6.40 -10.17
C ASP A 236 -16.27 -7.25 -9.20
N ALA A 237 -17.54 -7.52 -9.52
CA ALA A 237 -18.42 -8.39 -8.73
C ALA A 237 -17.96 -9.86 -8.73
N ALA A 238 -17.33 -10.36 -9.79
CA ALA A 238 -16.82 -11.73 -9.87
C ALA A 238 -15.69 -12.01 -8.85
N HIS A 239 -15.11 -10.99 -8.23
CA HIS A 239 -14.17 -11.18 -7.10
C HIS A 239 -14.82 -11.84 -5.88
N PHE A 240 -16.15 -11.78 -5.72
CA PHE A 240 -16.84 -12.53 -4.66
C PHE A 240 -16.69 -14.04 -4.79
N ASP A 241 -16.49 -14.57 -6.00
CA ASP A 241 -16.26 -15.99 -6.25
C ASP A 241 -14.91 -16.46 -5.65
N ASN A 242 -13.95 -15.54 -5.44
CA ASN A 242 -12.66 -15.85 -4.84
C ASN A 242 -12.74 -16.11 -3.32
N ILE A 243 -13.83 -15.73 -2.64
CA ILE A 243 -13.93 -15.81 -1.17
C ILE A 243 -13.70 -17.24 -0.68
N LYS A 244 -14.41 -18.22 -1.29
CA LYS A 244 -14.28 -19.63 -0.90
C LYS A 244 -12.85 -20.13 -1.09
N GLU A 245 -12.23 -19.82 -2.23
CA GLU A 245 -10.85 -20.23 -2.52
C GLU A 245 -9.86 -19.59 -1.53
N SER A 246 -10.00 -18.30 -1.26
CA SER A 246 -9.16 -17.57 -0.32
C SER A 246 -9.31 -18.08 1.11
N MET A 247 -10.51 -18.42 1.56
CA MET A 247 -10.74 -19.04 2.87
C MET A 247 -10.05 -20.41 2.99
N LEU A 248 -10.21 -21.28 1.98
CA LEU A 248 -9.53 -22.56 1.94
C LEU A 248 -8.00 -22.40 1.89
N ARG A 249 -7.52 -21.40 1.19
CA ARG A 249 -6.09 -21.08 1.09
C ARG A 249 -5.53 -20.62 2.43
N ILE A 250 -6.22 -19.74 3.17
CA ILE A 250 -5.79 -19.31 4.51
C ILE A 250 -5.75 -20.48 5.49
N ALA A 251 -6.69 -21.44 5.36
CA ALA A 251 -6.79 -22.58 6.26
C ALA A 251 -5.72 -23.68 6.01
N ASN A 252 -4.93 -23.58 4.95
CA ASN A 252 -3.89 -24.56 4.64
C ASN A 252 -2.47 -24.03 4.95
N PRO A 253 -1.43 -24.90 5.05
CA PRO A 253 -0.05 -24.49 5.38
C PRO A 253 0.51 -23.42 4.44
N ARG A 254 0.13 -23.41 3.16
CA ARG A 254 0.55 -22.38 2.20
C ARG A 254 0.02 -21.00 2.57
N GLY A 255 -1.24 -20.91 2.99
CA GLY A 255 -1.85 -19.67 3.44
C GLY A 255 -1.23 -19.13 4.72
N ILE A 256 -0.93 -20.01 5.68
CA ILE A 256 -0.18 -19.63 6.89
C ILE A 256 1.19 -19.05 6.49
N GLY A 257 1.88 -19.66 5.54
CA GLY A 257 3.12 -19.13 4.97
C GLY A 257 2.93 -17.75 4.31
N GLU A 258 1.82 -17.52 3.62
CA GLU A 258 1.50 -16.21 3.02
C GLU A 258 1.24 -15.13 4.08
N LEU A 259 0.57 -15.46 5.19
CA LEU A 259 0.40 -14.55 6.33
C LEU A 259 1.76 -14.15 6.92
N PHE A 260 2.66 -15.13 7.07
CA PHE A 260 4.02 -14.87 7.53
C PHE A 260 4.79 -13.94 6.59
N THR A 261 4.56 -13.99 5.26
CA THR A 261 5.25 -13.11 4.30
C THR A 261 4.88 -11.63 4.41
N VAL A 262 3.85 -11.26 5.18
CA VAL A 262 3.46 -9.86 5.39
C VAL A 262 4.55 -9.09 6.12
N PHE A 263 5.07 -9.65 7.23
CA PHE A 263 6.11 -9.05 8.06
C PHE A 263 7.31 -9.97 8.30
N GLY A 264 7.39 -11.12 7.63
CA GLY A 264 8.50 -12.06 7.79
C GLY A 264 8.77 -12.37 9.27
N PHE A 265 10.03 -12.28 9.69
CA PHE A 265 10.44 -12.51 11.07
C PHE A 265 9.74 -11.61 12.11
N PHE A 266 9.37 -10.41 11.74
CA PHE A 266 8.64 -9.52 12.64
C PHE A 266 7.22 -10.03 12.98
N SER A 267 6.69 -10.99 12.21
CA SER A 267 5.41 -11.65 12.55
C SER A 267 5.46 -12.39 13.89
N PHE A 268 6.64 -12.82 14.35
CA PHE A 268 6.80 -13.40 15.68
C PHE A 268 6.47 -12.45 16.83
N ILE A 269 6.53 -11.14 16.61
CA ILE A 269 6.14 -10.15 17.62
C ILE A 269 4.66 -10.28 17.97
N TYR A 270 3.80 -10.59 16.99
CA TYR A 270 2.38 -10.86 17.26
C TYR A 270 2.20 -12.12 18.12
N LEU A 271 2.97 -13.18 17.86
CA LEU A 271 2.93 -14.40 18.67
C LEU A 271 3.41 -14.11 20.10
N ILE A 272 4.50 -13.33 20.26
CA ILE A 272 4.99 -12.89 21.57
C ILE A 272 3.93 -12.09 22.31
N GLY A 273 3.14 -11.27 21.60
CA GLY A 273 2.03 -10.52 22.18
C GLY A 273 0.99 -11.38 22.91
N PHE A 274 0.86 -12.65 22.56
CA PHE A 274 -0.02 -13.60 23.23
C PHE A 274 0.64 -14.41 24.35
N LEU A 275 1.95 -14.28 24.55
CA LEU A 275 2.67 -14.99 25.62
C LEU A 275 2.38 -14.40 27.01
N GLY A 276 2.43 -15.23 28.02
CA GLY A 276 2.25 -14.81 29.43
C GLY A 276 0.80 -14.61 29.87
N GLY A 277 -0.17 -15.08 29.05
CA GLY A 277 -1.58 -15.15 29.43
C GLY A 277 -2.37 -13.85 29.30
N LYS A 278 -3.63 -13.89 29.76
CA LYS A 278 -4.63 -12.82 29.55
C LYS A 278 -4.19 -11.44 30.06
N GLU A 279 -3.45 -11.39 31.16
CA GLU A 279 -3.04 -10.08 31.72
C GLU A 279 -2.01 -9.37 30.82
N ASN A 280 -1.05 -10.10 30.25
CA ASN A 280 -0.10 -9.51 29.31
C ASN A 280 -0.78 -9.05 28.02
N ILE A 281 -1.77 -9.79 27.51
CA ILE A 281 -2.57 -9.38 26.36
C ILE A 281 -3.31 -8.07 26.66
N LYS A 282 -3.96 -7.95 27.81
CA LYS A 282 -4.71 -6.75 28.20
C LYS A 282 -3.82 -5.49 28.23
N ILE A 283 -2.53 -5.61 28.60
CA ILE A 283 -1.63 -4.46 28.75
C ILE A 283 -1.47 -3.69 27.43
N TRP A 284 -1.26 -4.38 26.32
CA TRP A 284 -1.10 -3.74 25.02
C TRP A 284 -2.43 -3.59 24.27
N PHE A 285 -3.36 -4.54 24.40
CA PHE A 285 -4.61 -4.53 23.65
C PHE A 285 -5.54 -3.37 24.01
N LYS A 286 -5.57 -2.92 25.27
CA LYS A 286 -6.34 -1.75 25.71
C LYS A 286 -5.91 -0.45 25.01
N GLU A 287 -4.69 -0.37 24.49
CA GLU A 287 -4.18 0.78 23.76
C GLU A 287 -4.56 0.75 22.26
N VAL A 288 -5.06 -0.40 21.78
CA VAL A 288 -5.56 -0.52 20.40
C VAL A 288 -6.92 0.14 20.32
N ASP A 289 -6.97 1.29 19.67
CA ASP A 289 -8.21 2.03 19.51
C ASP A 289 -9.14 1.41 18.43
N LEU A 290 -10.42 1.77 18.48
CA LEU A 290 -11.44 1.26 17.55
C LEU A 290 -11.10 1.59 16.08
N LYS A 291 -10.32 2.65 15.83
CA LYS A 291 -9.88 3.04 14.49
C LYS A 291 -8.99 1.96 13.87
N ILE A 292 -8.10 1.37 14.66
CA ILE A 292 -7.27 0.24 14.21
C ILE A 292 -8.11 -1.02 14.08
N LEU A 293 -8.93 -1.33 15.10
CA LEU A 293 -9.71 -2.57 15.12
C LEU A 293 -10.65 -2.70 13.93
N LEU A 294 -11.31 -1.61 13.49
CA LEU A 294 -12.22 -1.65 12.34
C LEU A 294 -11.49 -1.72 10.98
N LEU A 295 -10.19 -1.42 10.91
CA LEU A 295 -9.42 -1.66 9.70
C LEU A 295 -9.07 -3.15 9.50
N LEU A 296 -9.03 -3.95 10.57
CA LEU A 296 -8.70 -5.38 10.45
C LEU A 296 -9.76 -6.18 9.67
N PRO A 297 -11.08 -6.08 9.96
CA PRO A 297 -12.08 -6.75 9.12
C PRO A 297 -12.11 -6.23 7.69
N ILE A 298 -11.81 -4.95 7.43
CA ILE A 298 -11.68 -4.42 6.07
C ILE A 298 -10.48 -5.06 5.37
N ALA A 299 -9.33 -5.19 6.06
CA ALA A 299 -8.16 -5.88 5.55
C ALA A 299 -8.45 -7.35 5.23
N LEU A 300 -9.18 -8.04 6.13
CA LEU A 300 -9.59 -9.42 5.91
C LEU A 300 -10.53 -9.55 4.71
N ALA A 301 -11.55 -8.70 4.61
CA ALA A 301 -12.47 -8.68 3.47
C ALA A 301 -11.69 -8.47 2.16
N HIS A 302 -10.74 -7.54 2.16
CA HIS A 302 -9.89 -7.27 0.99
C HIS A 302 -9.01 -8.49 0.61
N ALA A 303 -8.47 -9.20 1.60
CA ALA A 303 -7.71 -10.42 1.38
C ALA A 303 -8.58 -11.57 0.86
N LEU A 304 -9.82 -11.70 1.36
CA LEU A 304 -10.76 -12.74 0.92
C LEU A 304 -11.26 -12.52 -0.51
N LEU A 305 -11.38 -11.28 -0.97
CA LEU A 305 -11.77 -10.95 -2.34
C LEU A 305 -10.64 -11.16 -3.36
N SER A 306 -9.44 -11.54 -2.91
CA SER A 306 -8.26 -11.74 -3.78
C SER A 306 -7.64 -13.11 -3.51
N THR A 307 -7.13 -13.74 -4.55
CA THR A 307 -6.35 -14.98 -4.43
C THR A 307 -4.93 -14.76 -3.88
N GLU A 308 -4.47 -13.51 -3.72
CA GLU A 308 -3.15 -13.14 -3.18
C GLU A 308 -3.26 -12.59 -1.74
N VAL A 309 -3.62 -13.46 -0.79
CA VAL A 309 -3.92 -13.09 0.61
C VAL A 309 -2.80 -12.27 1.26
N GLY A 310 -1.55 -12.71 1.17
CA GLY A 310 -0.41 -12.03 1.78
C GLY A 310 -0.18 -10.62 1.20
N ARG A 311 -0.32 -10.43 -0.11
CA ARG A 311 -0.23 -9.13 -0.78
C ARG A 311 -1.31 -8.18 -0.28
N MET A 312 -2.56 -8.64 -0.24
CA MET A 312 -3.68 -7.80 0.17
C MET A 312 -3.61 -7.41 1.65
N LEU A 313 -3.19 -8.31 2.53
CA LEU A 313 -2.97 -7.98 3.93
C LEU A 313 -1.82 -6.97 4.10
N TYR A 314 -0.74 -7.07 3.30
CA TYR A 314 0.35 -6.10 3.34
C TYR A 314 -0.11 -4.68 2.96
N LEU A 315 -1.13 -4.51 2.12
CA LEU A 315 -1.71 -3.20 1.82
C LEU A 315 -2.30 -2.51 3.07
N PHE A 316 -2.59 -3.27 4.12
CA PHE A 316 -2.98 -2.78 5.44
C PHE A 316 -1.83 -2.84 6.45
N ALA A 317 -0.59 -2.69 6.00
CA ALA A 317 0.58 -2.73 6.88
C ALA A 317 0.55 -1.66 7.98
N ALA A 318 -0.04 -0.48 7.74
CA ALA A 318 -0.08 0.61 8.71
C ALA A 318 -0.79 0.23 10.02
N PRO A 319 -2.06 -0.22 10.05
CA PRO A 319 -2.70 -0.65 11.30
C PRO A 319 -1.98 -1.84 11.95
N LEU A 320 -1.50 -2.79 11.17
CA LEU A 320 -0.74 -3.93 11.68
C LEU A 320 0.57 -3.48 12.32
N ALA A 321 1.34 -2.58 11.69
CA ALA A 321 2.57 -2.03 12.25
C ALA A 321 2.33 -1.31 13.60
N ILE A 322 1.22 -0.58 13.75
CA ILE A 322 0.88 0.05 15.03
C ILE A 322 0.59 -0.99 16.11
N ILE A 323 -0.16 -2.05 15.81
CA ILE A 323 -0.36 -3.16 16.77
C ILE A 323 0.98 -3.76 17.19
N MET A 324 1.88 -4.03 16.23
CA MET A 324 3.25 -4.49 16.49
C MET A 324 3.99 -3.53 17.43
N GLY A 325 3.92 -2.23 17.15
CA GLY A 325 4.54 -1.20 17.98
C GLY A 325 4.00 -1.16 19.40
N LEU A 326 2.68 -1.30 19.58
CA LEU A 326 2.04 -1.37 20.91
C LEU A 326 2.49 -2.62 21.68
N ILE A 327 2.63 -3.76 21.02
CA ILE A 327 3.18 -4.99 21.65
C ILE A 327 4.62 -4.72 22.11
N ILE A 328 5.49 -4.20 21.23
CA ILE A 328 6.89 -3.90 21.60
C ILE A 328 6.95 -2.88 22.74
N GLN A 329 6.12 -1.85 22.71
CA GLN A 329 6.13 -0.77 23.70
C GLN A 329 5.60 -1.20 25.08
N LYS A 330 4.67 -2.16 25.15
CA LYS A 330 3.90 -2.45 26.37
C LYS A 330 4.12 -3.86 26.93
N HIS A 331 4.44 -4.84 26.09
CA HIS A 331 4.56 -6.23 26.54
C HIS A 331 5.84 -6.43 27.37
N PRO A 332 5.76 -7.12 28.52
CA PRO A 332 6.89 -7.30 29.46
C PRO A 332 8.13 -7.93 28.82
N PHE A 333 7.97 -8.76 27.80
CA PHE A 333 9.08 -9.37 27.07
C PHE A 333 10.06 -8.35 26.49
N PHE A 334 9.57 -7.16 26.10
CA PHE A 334 10.37 -6.11 25.49
C PHE A 334 10.81 -4.99 26.43
N LYS A 335 10.81 -5.22 27.76
CA LYS A 335 11.24 -4.21 28.76
C LYS A 335 12.60 -3.57 28.47
N PHE A 336 13.53 -4.32 27.86
CA PHE A 336 14.87 -3.82 27.52
C PHE A 336 14.83 -2.70 26.44
N LEU A 337 13.78 -2.62 25.61
CA LEU A 337 13.58 -1.53 24.65
C LEU A 337 12.79 -0.36 25.23
N GLN A 338 12.20 -0.50 26.40
CA GLN A 338 11.37 0.55 27.01
C GLN A 338 12.21 1.54 27.83
N ASN A 339 13.40 1.12 28.27
CA ASN A 339 14.32 1.91 29.09
C ASN A 339 15.41 2.63 28.29
N SER A 340 15.38 2.52 26.96
CA SER A 340 16.26 3.21 26.02
C SER A 340 15.49 4.31 25.27
#